data_93a94e96d0ac1a1bb0d4936ff9c18a72
#
_entry.id   93a94e96d0ac1a1bb0d4936ff9c18a72
#
_cell.length_a   1.000
_cell.length_b   1.000
_cell.length_c   1.000
_cell.angle_alpha   90.00
_cell.angle_beta   90.00
_cell.angle_gamma   90.00
#
_symmetry.space_group_name_H-M   'P 1'
#
loop_
_entity.id
_entity.type
_entity.pdbx_description
1 polymer ?
#
loop_
_entity_poly.entity_id
_entity_poly.type
_entity_poly.pdbx_seq_one_letter_code
_entity_poly.pdbx_strand_id
1 'polypeptide(L)'
;MWNLFDEPESQDSYGAAAVIRGLDPMFVIVDEREIVTSGYTSRFKREGVSSTGFCPDEFREWVGSVAEPDLGAIEAFLIGDCKARETYPRMIRERSRAPVIAMNEMHSLEQTLDLFAAGVDDVVRKPVHVREILARVGAIQRCAAPVKEPAAIVGEMKIFFDGRDPEIKGETFPLPRRERRILEHLVVNRGRRVTKA
;
A
#
# COMPACT_ATOMS: atom_id res chain seq x y z
N MET A 1 -8.81 -58.69 -16.06
CA MET A 1 -10.01 -57.87 -16.11
C MET A 1 -9.66 -56.57 -15.42
N TRP A 2 -9.31 -55.56 -16.22
CA TRP A 2 -8.81 -54.28 -15.80
C TRP A 2 -9.97 -53.33 -15.55
N ASN A 3 -10.09 -52.73 -14.36
CA ASN A 3 -10.97 -51.63 -14.08
C ASN A 3 -10.19 -50.31 -14.18
N LEU A 4 -10.30 -49.67 -15.32
CA LEU A 4 -10.03 -48.27 -15.51
C LEU A 4 -11.25 -47.50 -14.98
N PHE A 5 -11.03 -46.57 -14.06
CA PHE A 5 -11.73 -45.29 -13.84
C PHE A 5 -11.36 -44.82 -12.43
N ASP A 6 -10.12 -44.34 -12.30
CA ASP A 6 -9.80 -43.36 -11.28
C ASP A 6 -9.77 -42.01 -11.98
N GLU A 7 -10.85 -41.25 -11.84
CA GLU A 7 -10.85 -39.84 -12.15
C GLU A 7 -10.12 -39.10 -11.03
N PRO A 8 -9.19 -38.19 -11.31
CA PRO A 8 -8.63 -37.35 -10.27
C PRO A 8 -9.66 -36.31 -9.87
N GLU A 9 -10.13 -36.41 -8.62
CA GLU A 9 -10.89 -35.36 -7.95
C GLU A 9 -10.15 -34.04 -8.06
N SER A 10 -10.85 -33.04 -8.58
CA SER A 10 -10.44 -31.64 -8.67
C SER A 10 -10.26 -31.07 -7.25
N GLN A 11 -9.05 -31.13 -6.73
CA GLN A 11 -8.62 -30.45 -5.50
C GLN A 11 -8.04 -29.09 -5.84
N ASP A 12 -8.85 -28.12 -6.25
CA ASP A 12 -8.37 -26.75 -6.47
C ASP A 12 -9.23 -25.67 -5.77
N SER A 13 -10.09 -26.02 -4.81
CA SER A 13 -10.91 -25.04 -4.09
C SER A 13 -10.43 -24.63 -2.68
N TYR A 14 -9.21 -25.01 -2.29
CA TYR A 14 -8.65 -24.68 -0.96
C TYR A 14 -7.43 -23.74 -1.01
N GLY A 15 -7.22 -22.99 -2.11
CA GLY A 15 -5.96 -22.28 -2.36
C GLY A 15 -5.80 -20.90 -1.71
N ALA A 16 -6.85 -20.15 -1.46
CA ALA A 16 -6.70 -18.72 -1.12
C ALA A 16 -6.35 -18.45 0.35
N ALA A 17 -6.86 -19.24 1.28
CA ALA A 17 -6.66 -19.01 2.72
C ALA A 17 -5.31 -19.51 3.27
N ALA A 18 -4.58 -20.36 2.53
CA ALA A 18 -3.36 -21.02 3.01
C ALA A 18 -2.06 -20.32 2.61
N VAL A 19 -2.08 -19.30 1.75
CA VAL A 19 -0.89 -18.73 1.12
C VAL A 19 -0.27 -17.55 1.93
N ILE A 20 -0.96 -17.05 2.97
CA ILE A 20 -0.47 -15.89 3.74
C ILE A 20 0.34 -16.35 4.95
N ARG A 21 1.37 -17.15 4.75
CA ARG A 21 2.35 -17.52 5.79
C ARG A 21 3.76 -17.12 5.37
N GLY A 22 3.97 -15.86 5.02
CA GLY A 22 5.30 -15.32 4.76
C GLY A 22 5.19 -13.81 4.59
N LEU A 23 6.03 -13.10 5.29
CA LEU A 23 6.10 -11.63 5.37
C LEU A 23 6.45 -10.91 4.03
N ASP A 24 6.16 -11.52 2.88
CA ASP A 24 6.39 -10.86 1.59
C ASP A 24 5.25 -9.90 1.28
N PRO A 25 5.58 -8.66 0.90
CA PRO A 25 4.57 -7.66 0.52
C PRO A 25 3.67 -8.17 -0.60
N MET A 26 2.37 -8.04 -0.43
CA MET A 26 1.38 -8.68 -1.28
C MET A 26 0.29 -7.74 -1.76
N PHE A 27 -0.14 -7.92 -3.02
CA PHE A 27 -1.30 -7.25 -3.60
C PHE A 27 -2.54 -8.15 -3.50
N VAL A 28 -3.66 -7.57 -3.11
CA VAL A 28 -4.97 -8.25 -3.09
C VAL A 28 -5.81 -7.74 -4.24
N ILE A 29 -6.35 -8.65 -5.05
CA ILE A 29 -7.14 -8.32 -6.24
C ILE A 29 -8.53 -8.90 -6.06
N VAL A 30 -9.56 -8.06 -6.22
CA VAL A 30 -10.96 -8.46 -6.09
C VAL A 30 -11.69 -8.14 -7.39
N ASP A 31 -12.29 -9.11 -8.05
CA ASP A 31 -13.13 -8.91 -9.25
C ASP A 31 -14.16 -10.03 -9.32
N GLU A 32 -15.34 -9.75 -9.86
CA GLU A 32 -16.38 -10.76 -10.03
C GLU A 32 -15.97 -11.87 -11.01
N ARG A 33 -15.02 -11.56 -11.90
CA ARG A 33 -14.54 -12.49 -12.93
C ARG A 33 -13.18 -13.06 -12.56
N GLU A 34 -13.14 -14.35 -12.34
CA GLU A 34 -11.91 -15.09 -12.05
C GLU A 34 -10.81 -14.88 -13.11
N ILE A 35 -11.19 -14.78 -14.40
CA ILE A 35 -10.26 -14.53 -15.48
C ILE A 35 -9.52 -13.19 -15.32
N VAL A 36 -10.14 -12.21 -14.68
CA VAL A 36 -9.50 -10.91 -14.38
C VAL A 36 -8.52 -11.06 -13.23
N THR A 37 -8.92 -11.66 -12.12
CA THR A 37 -8.05 -11.85 -10.95
C THR A 37 -6.85 -12.73 -11.31
N SER A 38 -7.05 -13.88 -11.98
CA SER A 38 -5.97 -14.76 -12.42
C SER A 38 -5.05 -14.11 -13.45
N GLY A 39 -5.63 -13.31 -14.37
CA GLY A 39 -4.86 -12.57 -15.36
C GLY A 39 -3.93 -11.53 -14.75
N TYR A 40 -4.39 -10.77 -13.76
CA TYR A 40 -3.54 -9.81 -13.03
C TYR A 40 -2.55 -10.52 -12.13
N THR A 41 -2.93 -11.54 -11.38
CA THR A 41 -2.02 -12.33 -10.54
C THR A 41 -0.85 -12.88 -11.36
N SER A 42 -1.11 -13.43 -12.54
CA SER A 42 -0.07 -13.91 -13.45
C SER A 42 0.88 -12.80 -13.92
N ARG A 43 0.36 -11.59 -14.15
CA ARG A 43 1.15 -10.43 -14.57
C ARG A 43 1.99 -9.88 -13.41
N PHE A 44 1.45 -9.80 -12.19
CA PHE A 44 2.19 -9.42 -10.98
C PHE A 44 3.35 -10.38 -10.72
N LYS A 45 3.11 -11.69 -10.84
CA LYS A 45 4.16 -12.71 -10.72
C LYS A 45 5.30 -12.52 -11.72
N ARG A 46 5.01 -12.08 -12.96
CA ARG A 46 6.06 -11.78 -13.96
C ARG A 46 6.91 -10.57 -13.59
N GLU A 47 6.34 -9.61 -12.85
CA GLU A 47 7.07 -8.45 -12.32
C GLU A 47 7.74 -8.78 -10.96
N GLY A 48 7.72 -10.05 -10.49
CA GLY A 48 8.32 -10.47 -9.24
C GLY A 48 7.55 -10.03 -7.99
N VAL A 49 6.26 -9.71 -8.13
CA VAL A 49 5.42 -9.21 -7.04
C VAL A 49 4.39 -10.27 -6.64
N SER A 50 4.27 -10.51 -5.34
CA SER A 50 3.28 -11.42 -4.78
C SER A 50 1.88 -10.82 -4.87
N SER A 51 0.90 -11.63 -5.27
CA SER A 51 -0.49 -11.19 -5.32
C SER A 51 -1.45 -12.37 -5.18
N THR A 52 -2.64 -12.09 -4.66
CA THR A 52 -3.73 -13.07 -4.56
C THR A 52 -5.02 -12.48 -5.12
N GLY A 53 -5.82 -13.33 -5.75
CA GLY A 53 -7.12 -12.96 -6.32
C GLY A 53 -8.25 -13.54 -5.49
N PHE A 54 -9.32 -12.79 -5.33
CA PHE A 54 -10.53 -13.20 -4.64
C PHE A 54 -11.76 -12.89 -5.48
N CYS A 55 -12.77 -13.73 -5.39
CA CYS A 55 -14.13 -13.31 -5.74
C CYS A 55 -14.71 -12.43 -4.60
N PRO A 56 -15.75 -11.63 -4.88
CA PRO A 56 -16.30 -10.69 -3.91
C PRO A 56 -16.74 -11.30 -2.57
N ASP A 57 -17.35 -12.46 -2.59
CA ASP A 57 -17.87 -13.11 -1.37
C ASP A 57 -16.73 -13.68 -0.52
N GLU A 58 -15.76 -14.36 -1.14
CA GLU A 58 -14.55 -14.84 -0.47
C GLU A 58 -13.75 -13.68 0.15
N PHE A 59 -13.67 -12.55 -0.56
CA PHE A 59 -12.97 -11.37 -0.04
C PHE A 59 -13.62 -10.82 1.22
N ARG A 60 -14.97 -10.77 1.28
CA ARG A 60 -15.69 -10.30 2.48
C ARG A 60 -15.39 -11.17 3.69
N GLU A 61 -15.44 -12.49 3.51
CA GLU A 61 -15.12 -13.43 4.59
C GLU A 61 -13.66 -13.30 5.03
N TRP A 62 -12.77 -13.26 4.05
CA TRP A 62 -11.34 -13.16 4.30
C TRP A 62 -10.96 -11.86 5.01
N VAL A 63 -11.41 -10.69 4.52
CA VAL A 63 -11.04 -9.39 5.13
C VAL A 63 -11.59 -9.25 6.54
N GLY A 64 -12.71 -9.93 6.85
CA GLY A 64 -13.29 -9.96 8.19
C GLY A 64 -12.51 -10.84 9.19
N SER A 65 -11.86 -11.90 8.70
CA SER A 65 -11.23 -12.94 9.53
C SER A 65 -9.71 -12.90 9.56
N VAL A 66 -9.07 -12.25 8.58
CA VAL A 66 -7.59 -12.19 8.46
C VAL A 66 -6.95 -11.53 9.69
N ALA A 67 -5.81 -12.06 10.13
CA ALA A 67 -5.09 -11.52 11.29
C ALA A 67 -4.43 -10.16 10.97
N GLU A 68 -4.32 -9.28 11.98
CA GLU A 68 -3.70 -7.97 11.87
C GLU A 68 -2.28 -7.97 11.25
N PRO A 69 -1.36 -8.92 11.63
CA PRO A 69 -0.04 -8.97 11.02
C PRO A 69 -0.08 -9.24 9.52
N ASP A 70 -1.01 -10.09 9.08
CA ASP A 70 -1.17 -10.43 7.65
C ASP A 70 -1.73 -9.26 6.84
N LEU A 71 -2.65 -8.48 7.44
CA LEU A 71 -3.12 -7.22 6.87
C LEU A 71 -2.01 -6.19 6.74
N GLY A 72 -1.07 -6.16 7.68
CA GLY A 72 0.12 -5.30 7.63
C GLY A 72 1.06 -5.61 6.48
N ALA A 73 1.03 -6.83 5.94
CA ALA A 73 1.82 -7.25 4.78
C ALA A 73 1.17 -6.87 3.43
N ILE A 74 -0.07 -6.37 3.43
CA ILE A 74 -0.74 -5.95 2.19
C ILE A 74 -0.20 -4.60 1.73
N GLU A 75 0.34 -4.59 0.52
CA GLU A 75 0.83 -3.35 -0.11
C GLU A 75 -0.28 -2.51 -0.73
N ALA A 76 -1.28 -3.15 -1.34
CA ALA A 76 -2.45 -2.48 -1.88
C ALA A 76 -3.60 -3.45 -2.15
N PHE A 77 -4.81 -2.90 -2.17
CA PHE A 77 -6.03 -3.56 -2.62
C PHE A 77 -6.44 -3.01 -3.98
N LEU A 78 -6.70 -3.93 -4.93
CA LEU A 78 -7.17 -3.62 -6.27
C LEU A 78 -8.60 -4.13 -6.41
N ILE A 79 -9.56 -3.22 -6.51
CA ILE A 79 -10.99 -3.54 -6.57
C ILE A 79 -11.48 -3.36 -7.99
N GLY A 80 -11.78 -4.46 -8.64
CA GLY A 80 -12.35 -4.51 -9.98
C GLY A 80 -13.85 -4.24 -10.03
N ASP A 81 -14.48 -4.67 -11.12
CA ASP A 81 -15.92 -4.55 -11.29
C ASP A 81 -16.62 -5.69 -10.54
N CYS A 82 -17.37 -5.33 -9.51
CA CYS A 82 -18.18 -6.23 -8.72
C CYS A 82 -19.39 -5.49 -8.12
N LYS A 83 -20.42 -6.25 -7.73
CA LYS A 83 -21.60 -5.69 -7.09
C LYS A 83 -21.25 -5.04 -5.75
N ALA A 84 -21.87 -3.91 -5.47
CA ALA A 84 -21.69 -3.16 -4.22
C ALA A 84 -20.20 -2.86 -3.90
N ARG A 85 -19.36 -2.66 -4.93
CA ARG A 85 -17.91 -2.46 -4.77
C ARG A 85 -17.56 -1.21 -3.96
N GLU A 86 -18.45 -0.25 -3.85
CA GLU A 86 -18.34 0.94 -3.01
C GLU A 86 -18.32 0.63 -1.51
N THR A 87 -18.72 -0.58 -1.11
CA THR A 87 -18.66 -1.01 0.30
C THR A 87 -17.27 -1.50 0.71
N TYR A 88 -16.49 -2.05 -0.23
CA TYR A 88 -15.17 -2.64 0.08
C TYR A 88 -14.15 -1.65 0.61
N PRO A 89 -14.01 -0.42 0.06
CA PRO A 89 -13.06 0.55 0.60
C PRO A 89 -13.30 0.84 2.08
N ARG A 90 -14.55 0.96 2.50
CA ARG A 90 -14.91 1.18 3.91
C ARG A 90 -14.51 0.00 4.79
N MET A 91 -14.86 -1.23 4.37
CA MET A 91 -14.47 -2.45 5.08
C MET A 91 -12.95 -2.58 5.24
N ILE A 92 -12.20 -2.26 4.18
CA ILE A 92 -10.75 -2.27 4.20
C ILE A 92 -10.22 -1.22 5.18
N ARG A 93 -10.75 0.01 5.13
CA ARG A 93 -10.31 1.14 5.96
C ARG A 93 -10.52 0.93 7.46
N GLU A 94 -11.50 0.10 7.86
CA GLU A 94 -11.70 -0.28 9.25
C GLU A 94 -10.51 -1.05 9.82
N ARG A 95 -9.76 -1.77 8.96
CA ARG A 95 -8.71 -2.70 9.37
C ARG A 95 -7.34 -2.44 8.76
N SER A 96 -7.24 -1.71 7.64
CA SER A 96 -5.99 -1.47 6.92
C SER A 96 -5.85 -0.04 6.42
N ARG A 97 -4.60 0.44 6.36
CA ARG A 97 -4.22 1.72 5.75
C ARG A 97 -3.58 1.56 4.38
N ALA A 98 -3.48 0.33 3.88
CA ALA A 98 -2.93 0.07 2.56
C ALA A 98 -3.75 0.78 1.47
N PRO A 99 -3.11 1.28 0.40
CA PRO A 99 -3.78 1.90 -0.73
C PRO A 99 -4.91 1.04 -1.31
N VAL A 100 -6.02 1.67 -1.66
CA VAL A 100 -7.14 1.04 -2.35
C VAL A 100 -7.30 1.68 -3.72
N ILE A 101 -7.11 0.91 -4.78
CA ILE A 101 -7.24 1.35 -6.17
C ILE A 101 -8.44 0.64 -6.81
N ALA A 102 -9.37 1.42 -7.37
CA ALA A 102 -10.45 0.87 -8.16
C ALA A 102 -10.05 0.71 -9.63
N MET A 103 -10.37 -0.44 -10.22
CA MET A 103 -10.09 -0.74 -11.63
C MET A 103 -11.39 -0.78 -12.42
N ASN A 104 -11.66 0.24 -13.23
CA ASN A 104 -12.90 0.41 -14.01
C ASN A 104 -12.75 -0.08 -15.44
N GLU A 105 -13.78 -0.72 -16.00
CA GLU A 105 -13.86 -1.00 -17.44
C GLU A 105 -14.39 0.20 -18.22
N MET A 106 -15.41 0.84 -17.68
CA MET A 106 -16.04 2.00 -18.31
C MET A 106 -15.66 3.30 -17.61
N HIS A 107 -15.59 4.37 -18.38
CA HIS A 107 -15.40 5.71 -17.82
C HIS A 107 -16.77 6.30 -17.47
N SER A 108 -17.04 6.40 -16.18
CA SER A 108 -18.18 7.13 -15.63
C SER A 108 -17.67 8.10 -14.58
N LEU A 109 -17.97 9.39 -14.75
CA LEU A 109 -17.61 10.42 -13.77
C LEU A 109 -18.33 10.16 -12.45
N GLU A 110 -19.62 9.85 -12.50
CA GLU A 110 -20.45 9.57 -11.33
C GLU A 110 -19.88 8.42 -10.51
N GLN A 111 -19.65 7.25 -11.15
CA GLN A 111 -19.01 6.12 -10.49
C GLN A 111 -17.63 6.46 -9.89
N THR A 112 -16.85 7.26 -10.60
CA THR A 112 -15.52 7.68 -10.11
C THR A 112 -15.64 8.53 -8.85
N LEU A 113 -16.59 9.46 -8.80
CA LEU A 113 -16.84 10.29 -7.63
C LEU A 113 -17.36 9.47 -6.45
N ASP A 114 -18.26 8.51 -6.69
CA ASP A 114 -18.79 7.62 -5.67
C ASP A 114 -17.68 6.74 -5.06
N LEU A 115 -16.76 6.25 -5.87
CA LEU A 115 -15.61 5.47 -5.41
C LEU A 115 -14.66 6.29 -4.53
N PHE A 116 -14.36 7.53 -4.92
CA PHE A 116 -13.56 8.42 -4.07
C PHE A 116 -14.30 8.75 -2.77
N ALA A 117 -15.60 9.01 -2.82
CA ALA A 117 -16.42 9.23 -1.62
C ALA A 117 -16.48 7.98 -0.70
N ALA A 118 -16.35 6.78 -1.27
CA ALA A 118 -16.27 5.53 -0.52
C ALA A 118 -14.88 5.28 0.12
N GLY A 119 -13.84 6.05 -0.24
CA GLY A 119 -12.51 5.94 0.36
C GLY A 119 -11.47 5.23 -0.52
N VAL A 120 -11.69 5.18 -1.84
CA VAL A 120 -10.68 4.76 -2.82
C VAL A 120 -9.62 5.86 -2.96
N ASP A 121 -8.34 5.50 -3.05
CA ASP A 121 -7.24 6.45 -3.19
C ASP A 121 -6.97 6.82 -4.65
N ASP A 122 -7.25 5.91 -5.59
CA ASP A 122 -7.09 6.16 -7.03
C ASP A 122 -8.05 5.28 -7.85
N VAL A 123 -8.37 5.73 -9.06
CA VAL A 123 -9.21 5.00 -10.00
C VAL A 123 -8.47 4.87 -11.32
N VAL A 124 -8.29 3.64 -11.78
CA VAL A 124 -7.62 3.32 -13.04
C VAL A 124 -8.57 2.62 -14.01
N ARG A 125 -8.30 2.78 -15.30
CA ARG A 125 -9.09 2.12 -16.35
C ARG A 125 -8.45 0.81 -16.80
N LYS A 126 -9.22 -0.26 -16.83
CA LYS A 126 -8.82 -1.52 -17.47
C LYS A 126 -8.85 -1.41 -19.02
N PRO A 127 -7.90 -2.03 -19.73
CA PRO A 127 -6.74 -2.76 -19.22
C PRO A 127 -5.64 -1.81 -18.74
N VAL A 128 -5.13 -2.00 -17.52
CA VAL A 128 -4.01 -1.25 -16.95
C VAL A 128 -2.78 -2.16 -16.83
N HIS A 129 -1.61 -1.61 -17.10
CA HIS A 129 -0.35 -2.35 -16.95
C HIS A 129 0.06 -2.44 -15.49
N VAL A 130 0.56 -3.61 -15.05
CA VAL A 130 0.98 -3.82 -13.64
C VAL A 130 2.00 -2.77 -13.19
N ARG A 131 2.96 -2.40 -14.03
CA ARG A 131 3.95 -1.35 -13.69
C ARG A 131 3.31 0.02 -13.44
N GLU A 132 2.21 0.33 -14.10
CA GLU A 132 1.45 1.55 -13.82
C GLU A 132 0.80 1.46 -12.44
N ILE A 133 0.18 0.32 -12.11
CA ILE A 133 -0.39 0.09 -10.77
C ILE A 133 0.68 0.25 -9.70
N LEU A 134 1.84 -0.39 -9.86
CA LEU A 134 2.95 -0.28 -8.91
C LEU A 134 3.44 1.16 -8.73
N ALA A 135 3.55 1.93 -9.82
CA ALA A 135 3.95 3.33 -9.76
C ALA A 135 2.94 4.19 -9.00
N ARG A 136 1.64 3.96 -9.21
CA ARG A 136 0.54 4.67 -8.53
C ARG A 136 0.50 4.34 -7.03
N VAL A 137 0.58 3.05 -6.68
CA VAL A 137 0.66 2.61 -5.27
C VAL A 137 1.84 3.27 -4.57
N GLY A 138 3.03 3.24 -5.19
CA GLY A 138 4.20 3.90 -4.62
C GLY A 138 4.04 5.43 -4.48
N ALA A 139 3.29 6.09 -5.36
CA ALA A 139 2.98 7.52 -5.23
C ALA A 139 2.05 7.78 -4.05
N ILE A 140 0.98 6.99 -3.90
CA ILE A 140 0.03 7.09 -2.78
C ILE A 140 0.74 6.86 -1.45
N GLN A 141 1.57 5.82 -1.36
CA GLN A 141 2.33 5.50 -0.15
C GLN A 141 3.29 6.62 0.25
N ARG A 142 3.97 7.26 -0.72
CA ARG A 142 4.83 8.42 -0.43
C ARG A 142 4.04 9.63 0.08
N CYS A 143 2.82 9.85 -0.42
CA CYS A 143 1.95 10.93 0.06
C CYS A 143 1.36 10.61 1.44
N ALA A 144 1.06 9.35 1.72
CA ALA A 144 0.52 8.89 3.00
C ALA A 144 1.60 8.69 4.08
N ALA A 145 2.86 8.49 3.67
CA ALA A 145 3.96 8.43 4.62
C ALA A 145 3.98 9.74 5.41
N PRO A 146 4.00 9.69 6.75
CA PRO A 146 4.21 10.89 7.54
C PRO A 146 5.46 11.55 6.98
N VAL A 147 5.34 12.82 6.61
CA VAL A 147 6.51 13.61 6.22
C VAL A 147 7.50 13.39 7.37
N LYS A 148 8.52 12.55 7.14
CA LYS A 148 9.63 12.48 8.07
C LYS A 148 10.16 13.90 8.09
N GLU A 149 9.75 14.64 9.12
CA GLU A 149 10.25 15.99 9.31
C GLU A 149 11.76 15.86 9.14
N PRO A 150 12.35 16.57 8.18
CA PRO A 150 13.79 16.52 8.00
C PRO A 150 14.43 17.06 9.29
N ALA A 151 14.63 16.20 10.25
CA ALA A 151 15.14 16.52 11.56
C ALA A 151 16.23 15.53 11.96
N ALA A 152 17.25 16.00 12.62
CA ALA A 152 18.27 15.20 13.26
C ALA A 152 18.16 15.30 14.78
N ILE A 153 18.35 14.18 15.47
CA ILE A 153 18.45 14.15 16.93
C ILE A 153 19.91 14.10 17.33
N VAL A 154 20.34 15.05 18.13
CA VAL A 154 21.69 15.15 18.68
C VAL A 154 21.59 15.33 20.19
N GLY A 155 21.77 14.25 20.93
CA GLY A 155 21.49 14.23 22.36
C GLY A 155 20.01 14.49 22.65
N GLU A 156 19.71 15.51 23.42
CA GLU A 156 18.35 15.93 23.74
C GLU A 156 17.78 16.98 22.77
N MET A 157 18.56 17.35 21.74
CA MET A 157 18.20 18.39 20.78
C MET A 157 17.64 17.77 19.50
N LYS A 158 16.48 18.23 19.06
CA LYS A 158 15.88 17.94 17.76
C LYS A 158 16.07 19.14 16.83
N ILE A 159 16.79 18.97 15.74
CA ILE A 159 17.17 20.01 14.80
C ILE A 159 16.44 19.79 13.49
N PHE A 160 15.70 20.78 13.05
CA PHE A 160 14.92 20.72 11.80
C PHE A 160 15.73 21.32 10.66
N PHE A 161 15.54 20.80 9.42
CA PHE A 161 16.21 21.28 8.21
C PHE A 161 15.26 22.08 7.29
N ASP A 162 14.10 22.46 7.80
CA ASP A 162 13.07 23.23 7.09
C ASP A 162 13.02 24.72 7.51
N GLY A 163 13.96 25.13 8.33
CA GLY A 163 14.07 26.51 8.79
C GLY A 163 13.32 26.80 10.09
N ARG A 164 12.74 25.81 10.74
CA ARG A 164 12.19 25.92 12.10
C ARG A 164 13.33 25.99 13.13
N ASP A 165 13.04 26.59 14.28
CA ASP A 165 13.97 26.61 15.40
C ASP A 165 14.10 25.20 16.01
N PRO A 166 15.30 24.82 16.53
CA PRO A 166 15.51 23.54 17.16
C PRO A 166 14.69 23.42 18.47
N GLU A 167 14.41 22.18 18.86
CA GLU A 167 13.79 21.85 20.13
C GLU A 167 14.80 21.19 21.07
N ILE A 168 14.80 21.56 22.34
CA ILE A 168 15.57 20.92 23.40
C ILE A 168 14.58 20.40 24.44
N LYS A 169 14.56 19.09 24.67
CA LYS A 169 13.59 18.40 25.56
C LYS A 169 12.13 18.70 25.22
N GLY A 170 11.82 18.96 23.95
CA GLY A 170 10.47 19.29 23.48
C GLY A 170 10.10 20.77 23.59
N GLU A 171 10.98 21.63 24.09
CA GLU A 171 10.79 23.08 24.10
C GLU A 171 11.54 23.73 22.94
N THR A 172 10.86 24.64 22.22
CA THR A 172 11.45 25.38 21.11
C THR A 172 12.54 26.32 21.62
N PHE A 173 13.74 26.21 21.06
CA PHE A 173 14.87 27.07 21.38
C PHE A 173 15.10 28.06 20.21
N PRO A 174 14.68 29.34 20.33
CA PRO A 174 14.77 30.30 19.25
C PRO A 174 16.22 30.64 18.92
N LEU A 175 16.59 30.47 17.65
CA LEU A 175 17.92 30.81 17.13
C LEU A 175 17.80 31.82 15.98
N PRO A 176 18.68 32.87 15.94
CA PRO A 176 18.81 33.70 14.77
C PRO A 176 19.12 32.88 13.51
N ARG A 177 18.58 33.30 12.37
CA ARG A 177 18.64 32.55 11.09
C ARG A 177 20.10 32.12 10.74
N ARG A 178 21.07 32.93 11.01
CA ARG A 178 22.48 32.63 10.71
C ARG A 178 23.02 31.50 11.60
N GLU A 179 22.73 31.52 12.87
CA GLU A 179 23.14 30.50 13.85
C GLU A 179 22.46 29.15 13.60
N ARG A 180 21.16 29.17 13.26
CA ARG A 180 20.43 27.98 12.85
C ARG A 180 21.06 27.30 11.64
N ARG A 181 21.40 28.05 10.58
CA ARG A 181 22.08 27.51 9.39
C ARG A 181 23.45 26.90 9.71
N ILE A 182 24.19 27.50 10.64
CA ILE A 182 25.48 26.96 11.11
C ILE A 182 25.23 25.64 11.84
N LEU A 183 24.23 25.58 12.72
CA LEU A 183 23.85 24.37 13.44
C LEU A 183 23.43 23.25 12.47
N GLU A 184 22.56 23.54 11.52
CA GLU A 184 22.14 22.60 10.46
C GLU A 184 23.38 22.05 9.70
N HIS A 185 24.29 22.92 9.30
CA HIS A 185 25.53 22.55 8.59
C HIS A 185 26.42 21.62 9.42
N LEU A 186 26.61 21.93 10.70
CA LEU A 186 27.42 21.11 11.62
C LEU A 186 26.81 19.74 11.83
N VAL A 187 25.49 19.66 11.94
CA VAL A 187 24.75 18.39 12.14
C VAL A 187 24.82 17.49 10.91
N VAL A 188 24.66 18.05 9.72
CA VAL A 188 24.80 17.30 8.44
C VAL A 188 26.23 16.76 8.28
N ASN A 189 27.22 17.48 8.76
CA ASN A 189 28.64 17.08 8.67
C ASN A 189 29.18 16.44 9.96
N ARG A 190 28.28 15.92 10.82
CA ARG A 190 28.67 15.27 12.07
C ARG A 190 29.71 14.16 11.84
N GLY A 191 30.79 14.20 12.61
CA GLY A 191 31.89 13.24 12.47
C GLY A 191 32.93 13.61 11.40
N ARG A 192 32.75 14.73 10.69
CA ARG A 192 33.72 15.26 9.75
C ARG A 192 34.34 16.57 10.28
N ARG A 193 35.58 16.83 9.90
CA ARG A 193 36.22 18.09 10.24
C ARG A 193 35.67 19.22 9.34
N VAL A 194 35.00 20.19 9.92
CA VAL A 194 34.48 21.37 9.20
C VAL A 194 35.49 22.50 9.36
N THR A 195 36.04 23.00 8.25
CA THR A 195 36.95 24.15 8.23
C THR A 195 36.23 25.37 7.68
N LYS A 196 36.60 26.55 8.19
CA LYS A 196 36.12 27.80 7.64
C LYS A 196 36.78 28.00 6.26
N ALA A 197 35.94 28.16 5.21
CA ALA A 197 36.40 28.61 3.90
C ALA A 197 36.69 30.10 3.90
#